data_2b01d9522242b8235d0553305a2a5e00
#
_entry.id   2b01d9522242b8235d0553305a2a5e00
#
_cell.length_a   1.000
_cell.length_b   1.000
_cell.length_c   1.000
_cell.angle_alpha   90.00
_cell.angle_beta   90.00
_cell.angle_gamma   90.00
#
_symmetry.space_group_name_H-M   'P 1'
#
loop_
_entity.id
_entity.type
_entity.pdbx_description
1 polymer ?
#
loop_
_entity_poly.entity_id
_entity_poly.type
_entity_poly.pdbx_seq_one_letter_code
_entity_poly.pdbx_strand_id
1 'polypeptide(L)'
;MAKEIKYGAEARRALEAGVNKLADTVRVTIGPKGRNVVLDKSFGAPLITNDGVTIAKEIELEDRFENMGAQLIKEVASKTNDVAGDGTTTATVLAQAMVHEGMKNLEAGANPIILRKGMKKATDVAVEAIAKMSSKVKDKDQIAKVAAISAGDAEVGQMVADAMEKVSNDGVITIEESKTMKTELDLVEGMQFDRGYVSAYMATDMDKMEANLDDPYILITDKKISNIQEILPLLEQVVQAGARLLIIAEDIEGEALTTLIVNKLRGTFNVVAVKAPGYGDRRKEMLKDIATLTGGQVISEELGMELKDTTMDQLGRAKSVKVQKENTVIVDGMGDKNAIADRVAQIKGQIEETTSDFDREKLQERLAKLAGGVAVIRVGAATETEMKEAKLRMEDALNATRAAVEEGIISGGGSAYIHASKAVAEAIEELEGDEKTGAKVVLKALEAPLFHISANAGLEGAVIINKVRESKVGTGFDALTEQYVDMVENGILDPAKVTRSALQNATSVASTLLTTESVVADIKEDAPAMPAGNPGMGMM
;
A
#
# COMPACT_ATOMS: atom_id res chain seq x y z
N MET A 1 34.27 8.48 -4.63
CA MET A 1 33.75 9.60 -3.80
C MET A 1 34.31 9.47 -2.39
N ALA A 2 34.78 10.56 -1.79
CA ALA A 2 35.22 10.58 -0.41
C ALA A 2 34.02 10.43 0.53
N LYS A 3 34.25 9.85 1.72
CA LYS A 3 33.21 9.62 2.73
C LYS A 3 33.43 10.51 3.95
N GLU A 4 32.34 11.03 4.48
CA GLU A 4 32.30 11.66 5.79
C GLU A 4 31.72 10.65 6.79
N ILE A 5 32.32 10.54 7.98
CA ILE A 5 31.93 9.55 8.98
C ILE A 5 31.70 10.25 10.30
N LYS A 6 30.54 9.99 10.91
CA LYS A 6 30.21 10.40 12.27
C LYS A 6 30.12 9.18 13.18
N TYR A 7 30.47 9.36 14.45
CA TYR A 7 30.55 8.28 15.44
C TYR A 7 29.76 8.62 16.70
N GLY A 8 29.37 7.59 17.44
CA GLY A 8 28.83 7.67 18.78
C GLY A 8 27.63 8.60 18.89
N ALA A 9 27.68 9.50 19.89
CA ALA A 9 26.59 10.43 20.17
C ALA A 9 26.29 11.40 19.02
N GLU A 10 27.31 11.85 18.25
CA GLU A 10 27.11 12.74 17.12
C GLU A 10 26.31 12.05 15.99
N ALA A 11 26.66 10.80 15.67
CA ALA A 11 25.94 9.99 14.68
C ALA A 11 24.48 9.79 15.11
N ARG A 12 24.26 9.38 16.36
CA ARG A 12 22.92 9.12 16.90
C ARG A 12 22.04 10.37 16.91
N ARG A 13 22.57 11.53 17.32
CA ARG A 13 21.82 12.80 17.33
C ARG A 13 21.41 13.25 15.92
N ALA A 14 22.29 13.07 14.94
CA ALA A 14 21.96 13.41 13.56
C ALA A 14 20.83 12.52 13.03
N LEU A 15 20.89 11.20 13.28
CA LEU A 15 19.80 10.28 12.92
C LEU A 15 18.49 10.66 13.62
N GLU A 16 18.50 10.90 14.94
CA GLU A 16 17.32 11.29 15.71
C GLU A 16 16.71 12.60 15.20
N ALA A 17 17.53 13.58 14.83
CA ALA A 17 17.06 14.84 14.25
C ALA A 17 16.27 14.60 12.94
N GLY A 18 16.75 13.70 12.08
CA GLY A 18 16.06 13.31 10.87
C GLY A 18 14.74 12.57 11.13
N VAL A 19 14.77 11.63 12.08
CA VAL A 19 13.56 10.93 12.57
C VAL A 19 12.52 11.95 13.03
N ASN A 20 12.92 12.91 13.85
CA ASN A 20 12.01 13.91 14.40
C ASN A 20 11.43 14.83 13.31
N LYS A 21 12.24 15.32 12.37
CA LYS A 21 11.77 16.18 11.28
C LYS A 21 10.67 15.50 10.46
N LEU A 22 10.85 14.23 10.10
CA LEU A 22 9.84 13.49 9.35
C LEU A 22 8.62 13.20 10.23
N ALA A 23 8.81 12.63 11.41
CA ALA A 23 7.69 12.20 12.26
C ALA A 23 6.86 13.38 12.76
N ASP A 24 7.47 14.53 13.07
CA ASP A 24 6.77 15.74 13.47
C ASP A 24 5.88 16.29 12.34
N THR A 25 6.30 16.13 11.09
CA THR A 25 5.51 16.52 9.93
C THR A 25 4.31 15.58 9.74
N VAL A 26 4.50 14.27 9.95
CA VAL A 26 3.44 13.27 9.75
C VAL A 26 2.44 13.27 10.91
N ARG A 27 2.89 13.37 12.17
CA ARG A 27 2.01 13.21 13.35
C ARG A 27 0.88 14.24 13.49
N VAL A 28 0.97 15.38 12.77
CA VAL A 28 -0.09 16.38 12.79
C VAL A 28 -1.38 15.91 12.15
N THR A 29 -1.32 14.81 11.38
CA THR A 29 -2.46 14.25 10.67
C THR A 29 -3.26 13.23 11.50
N ILE A 30 -2.70 12.73 12.63
CA ILE A 30 -3.33 11.63 13.38
C ILE A 30 -4.59 12.07 14.13
N GLY A 31 -5.63 11.23 14.05
CA GLY A 31 -6.87 11.38 14.80
C GLY A 31 -7.91 12.30 14.15
N PRO A 32 -9.13 12.38 14.73
CA PRO A 32 -10.27 13.05 14.10
C PRO A 32 -10.14 14.58 14.04
N LYS A 33 -9.22 15.17 14.81
CA LYS A 33 -8.87 16.59 14.74
C LYS A 33 -7.46 16.79 14.13
N GLY A 34 -6.94 15.79 13.44
CA GLY A 34 -5.72 15.87 12.62
C GLY A 34 -5.89 16.88 11.47
N ARG A 35 -4.76 17.38 10.97
CA ARG A 35 -4.72 18.40 9.91
C ARG A 35 -3.94 17.89 8.72
N ASN A 36 -4.24 18.46 7.55
CA ASN A 36 -3.53 18.14 6.33
C ASN A 36 -2.15 18.79 6.27
N VAL A 37 -1.26 18.16 5.51
CA VAL A 37 0.04 18.70 5.12
C VAL A 37 -0.02 19.11 3.66
N VAL A 38 0.63 20.21 3.30
CA VAL A 38 0.75 20.67 1.91
C VAL A 38 2.13 20.28 1.41
N LEU A 39 2.16 19.53 0.31
CA LEU A 39 3.38 19.05 -0.34
C LEU A 39 3.58 19.82 -1.64
N ASP A 40 4.77 20.38 -1.83
CA ASP A 40 5.16 20.99 -3.08
C ASP A 40 5.34 19.94 -4.17
N LYS A 41 4.98 20.27 -5.38
CA LYS A 41 5.16 19.39 -6.55
C LYS A 41 5.94 20.14 -7.62
N SER A 42 6.93 19.48 -8.22
CA SER A 42 7.75 20.06 -9.28
C SER A 42 6.90 20.48 -10.51
N PHE A 43 5.73 19.85 -10.70
CA PHE A 43 4.77 20.16 -11.76
C PHE A 43 3.34 20.04 -11.20
N GLY A 44 2.47 20.99 -11.59
CA GLY A 44 1.07 21.00 -11.17
C GLY A 44 0.81 21.77 -9.88
N ALA A 45 -0.36 21.55 -9.30
CA ALA A 45 -0.73 22.17 -8.03
C ALA A 45 -0.11 21.41 -6.84
N PRO A 46 0.16 22.10 -5.72
CA PRO A 46 0.57 21.44 -4.49
C PRO A 46 -0.45 20.37 -4.07
N LEU A 47 0.05 19.26 -3.53
CA LEU A 47 -0.79 18.20 -3.00
C LEU A 47 -1.14 18.50 -1.54
N ILE A 48 -2.42 18.47 -1.20
CA ILE A 48 -2.92 18.55 0.17
C ILE A 48 -3.34 17.15 0.58
N THR A 49 -2.76 16.62 1.65
CA THR A 49 -3.05 15.26 2.11
C THR A 49 -2.84 15.10 3.61
N ASN A 50 -3.51 14.11 4.21
CA ASN A 50 -3.28 13.60 5.56
C ASN A 50 -2.71 12.17 5.55
N ASP A 51 -2.49 11.58 4.38
CA ASP A 51 -1.90 10.25 4.28
C ASP A 51 -0.42 10.27 4.70
N GLY A 52 -0.12 9.50 5.76
CA GLY A 52 1.21 9.48 6.37
C GLY A 52 2.30 8.94 5.45
N VAL A 53 2.02 7.93 4.61
CA VAL A 53 3.04 7.38 3.70
C VAL A 53 3.35 8.32 2.55
N THR A 54 2.35 8.99 1.99
CA THR A 54 2.54 10.01 0.96
C THR A 54 3.39 11.16 1.47
N ILE A 55 3.08 11.65 2.69
CA ILE A 55 3.88 12.71 3.33
C ILE A 55 5.32 12.23 3.56
N ALA A 56 5.50 11.04 4.12
CA ALA A 56 6.83 10.50 4.43
C ALA A 56 7.69 10.31 3.18
N LYS A 57 7.10 9.91 2.06
CA LYS A 57 7.81 9.71 0.77
C LYS A 57 8.38 11.01 0.19
N GLU A 58 7.71 12.14 0.38
CA GLU A 58 8.12 13.44 -0.14
C GLU A 58 9.21 14.12 0.71
N ILE A 59 9.42 13.68 1.95
CA ILE A 59 10.41 14.31 2.84
C ILE A 59 11.81 13.84 2.45
N GLU A 60 12.62 14.80 2.02
CA GLU A 60 14.05 14.69 1.78
C GLU A 60 14.77 15.85 2.44
N LEU A 61 15.81 15.56 3.24
CA LEU A 61 16.52 16.56 4.03
C LEU A 61 17.87 16.90 3.38
N GLU A 62 18.26 18.16 3.47
CA GLU A 62 19.51 18.66 2.90
C GLU A 62 20.74 18.06 3.59
N ASP A 63 20.70 17.95 4.93
CA ASP A 63 21.74 17.27 5.70
C ASP A 63 21.63 15.75 5.48
N ARG A 64 22.69 15.15 4.94
CA ARG A 64 22.72 13.73 4.57
C ARG A 64 22.60 12.80 5.76
N PHE A 65 23.14 13.16 6.91
CA PHE A 65 23.08 12.34 8.12
C PHE A 65 21.69 12.38 8.73
N GLU A 66 21.07 13.54 8.78
CA GLU A 66 19.67 13.67 9.19
C GLU A 66 18.76 12.95 8.19
N ASN A 67 19.03 13.09 6.88
CA ASN A 67 18.25 12.41 5.84
C ASN A 67 18.27 10.89 5.99
N MET A 68 19.38 10.28 6.43
CA MET A 68 19.39 8.84 6.72
C MET A 68 18.40 8.47 7.84
N GLY A 69 18.29 9.28 8.89
CA GLY A 69 17.29 9.11 9.94
C GLY A 69 15.86 9.21 9.41
N ALA A 70 15.60 10.21 8.56
CA ALA A 70 14.30 10.37 7.90
C ALA A 70 13.98 9.17 6.99
N GLN A 71 14.94 8.69 6.19
CA GLN A 71 14.75 7.54 5.31
C GLN A 71 14.42 6.24 6.07
N LEU A 72 15.00 6.02 7.25
CA LEU A 72 14.66 4.87 8.11
C LEU A 72 13.21 4.94 8.59
N ILE A 73 12.71 6.10 8.96
CA ILE A 73 11.29 6.25 9.34
C ILE A 73 10.36 6.19 8.14
N LYS A 74 10.78 6.70 6.99
CA LYS A 74 10.06 6.52 5.71
C LYS A 74 9.87 5.03 5.39
N GLU A 75 10.88 4.18 5.69
CA GLU A 75 10.75 2.73 5.52
C GLU A 75 9.67 2.14 6.44
N VAL A 76 9.56 2.62 7.70
CA VAL A 76 8.48 2.18 8.61
C VAL A 76 7.11 2.45 8.02
N ALA A 77 6.86 3.67 7.53
CA ALA A 77 5.59 4.04 6.90
C ALA A 77 5.31 3.19 5.65
N SER A 78 6.31 3.05 4.77
CA SER A 78 6.18 2.27 3.52
C SER A 78 5.90 0.79 3.78
N LYS A 79 6.62 0.16 4.72
CA LYS A 79 6.39 -1.25 5.08
C LYS A 79 5.03 -1.48 5.73
N THR A 80 4.54 -0.54 6.52
CA THR A 80 3.22 -0.62 7.11
C THR A 80 2.14 -0.52 6.03
N ASN A 81 2.31 0.39 5.07
CA ASN A 81 1.45 0.49 3.90
C ASN A 81 1.44 -0.80 3.08
N ASP A 82 2.61 -1.39 2.79
CA ASP A 82 2.73 -2.62 2.00
C ASP A 82 1.99 -3.81 2.63
N VAL A 83 1.97 -3.90 3.97
CA VAL A 83 1.39 -5.03 4.72
C VAL A 83 -0.08 -4.84 5.04
N ALA A 84 -0.46 -3.64 5.43
CA ALA A 84 -1.79 -3.35 5.99
C ALA A 84 -2.57 -2.29 5.21
N GLY A 85 -1.92 -1.51 4.36
CA GLY A 85 -2.52 -0.46 3.54
C GLY A 85 -3.05 0.75 4.30
N ASP A 86 -2.84 0.78 5.63
CA ASP A 86 -3.24 1.86 6.54
C ASP A 86 -2.34 1.85 7.78
N GLY A 87 -2.51 2.82 8.70
CA GLY A 87 -1.76 2.92 9.96
C GLY A 87 -0.34 3.46 9.83
N THR A 88 0.00 4.09 8.71
CA THR A 88 1.34 4.61 8.42
C THR A 88 1.75 5.74 9.36
N THR A 89 0.83 6.62 9.71
CA THR A 89 1.03 7.68 10.71
C THR A 89 1.25 7.09 12.10
N THR A 90 0.45 6.10 12.51
CA THR A 90 0.60 5.40 13.80
C THR A 90 1.97 4.74 13.92
N ALA A 91 2.41 4.04 12.85
CA ALA A 91 3.72 3.39 12.83
C ALA A 91 4.88 4.41 12.95
N THR A 92 4.78 5.54 12.27
CA THR A 92 5.75 6.64 12.32
C THR A 92 5.85 7.23 13.74
N VAL A 93 4.72 7.46 14.39
CA VAL A 93 4.65 8.01 15.75
C VAL A 93 5.23 7.03 16.78
N LEU A 94 4.90 5.74 16.66
CA LEU A 94 5.48 4.69 17.51
C LEU A 94 6.99 4.59 17.35
N ALA A 95 7.48 4.62 16.11
CA ALA A 95 8.92 4.55 15.83
C ALA A 95 9.67 5.77 16.42
N GLN A 96 9.14 6.98 16.26
CA GLN A 96 9.69 8.18 16.86
C GLN A 96 9.79 8.06 18.38
N ALA A 97 8.71 7.62 19.02
CA ALA A 97 8.67 7.47 20.48
C ALA A 97 9.69 6.42 20.97
N MET A 98 9.84 5.30 20.25
CA MET A 98 10.83 4.27 20.56
C MET A 98 12.26 4.77 20.40
N VAL A 99 12.54 5.48 19.31
CA VAL A 99 13.88 6.07 19.06
C VAL A 99 14.20 7.07 20.16
N HIS A 100 13.31 8.00 20.45
CA HIS A 100 13.52 9.02 21.46
C HIS A 100 13.76 8.44 22.86
N GLU A 101 12.93 7.50 23.30
CA GLU A 101 13.09 6.87 24.62
C GLU A 101 14.31 5.92 24.64
N GLY A 102 14.58 5.22 23.54
CA GLY A 102 15.77 4.38 23.42
C GLY A 102 17.07 5.18 23.47
N MET A 103 17.15 6.33 22.80
CA MET A 103 18.33 7.20 22.81
C MET A 103 18.67 7.70 24.21
N LYS A 104 17.68 8.11 25.00
CA LYS A 104 17.90 8.50 26.42
C LYS A 104 18.58 7.40 27.23
N ASN A 105 18.14 6.15 27.04
CA ASN A 105 18.69 5.02 27.75
C ASN A 105 20.09 4.64 27.27
N LEU A 106 20.39 4.79 25.96
CA LEU A 106 21.75 4.62 25.41
C LEU A 106 22.73 5.68 25.93
N GLU A 107 22.30 6.93 26.03
CA GLU A 107 23.10 8.01 26.63
C GLU A 107 23.37 7.74 28.13
N ALA A 108 22.45 7.05 28.81
CA ALA A 108 22.64 6.58 30.19
C ALA A 108 23.54 5.34 30.31
N GLY A 109 24.02 4.77 29.19
CA GLY A 109 24.98 3.66 29.17
C GLY A 109 24.38 2.28 28.99
N ALA A 110 23.11 2.15 28.61
CA ALA A 110 22.49 0.85 28.33
C ALA A 110 23.13 0.17 27.10
N ASN A 111 23.26 -1.16 27.16
CA ASN A 111 23.77 -1.94 26.04
C ASN A 111 22.73 -2.06 24.93
N PRO A 112 22.99 -1.52 23.72
CA PRO A 112 22.00 -1.48 22.65
C PRO A 112 21.55 -2.86 22.16
N ILE A 113 22.42 -3.86 22.20
CA ILE A 113 22.10 -5.23 21.75
C ILE A 113 21.15 -5.91 22.72
N ILE A 114 21.35 -5.69 24.02
CA ILE A 114 20.47 -6.26 25.06
C ILE A 114 19.15 -5.49 25.11
N LEU A 115 19.20 -4.17 24.99
CA LEU A 115 18.03 -3.31 24.90
C LEU A 115 17.11 -3.75 23.72
N ARG A 116 17.67 -4.02 22.53
CA ARG A 116 16.94 -4.55 21.38
C ARG A 116 16.21 -5.85 21.69
N LYS A 117 16.79 -6.76 22.46
CA LYS A 117 16.13 -8.02 22.87
C LYS A 117 14.90 -7.75 23.72
N GLY A 118 15.02 -6.81 24.67
CA GLY A 118 13.89 -6.39 25.51
C GLY A 118 12.77 -5.73 24.71
N MET A 119 13.13 -4.85 23.76
CA MET A 119 12.15 -4.24 22.86
C MET A 119 11.37 -5.31 22.08
N LYS A 120 12.07 -6.30 21.52
CA LYS A 120 11.42 -7.38 20.75
C LYS A 120 10.46 -8.17 21.63
N LYS A 121 10.86 -8.61 22.84
CA LYS A 121 9.99 -9.34 23.76
C LYS A 121 8.73 -8.55 24.13
N ALA A 122 8.88 -7.28 24.45
CA ALA A 122 7.74 -6.42 24.79
C ALA A 122 6.78 -6.24 23.59
N THR A 123 7.32 -6.14 22.40
CA THR A 123 6.51 -6.06 21.17
C THR A 123 5.75 -7.38 20.92
N ASP A 124 6.39 -8.52 21.07
CA ASP A 124 5.75 -9.82 20.89
C ASP A 124 4.57 -9.99 21.88
N VAL A 125 4.75 -9.60 23.16
CA VAL A 125 3.69 -9.60 24.17
C VAL A 125 2.55 -8.63 23.82
N ALA A 126 2.88 -7.43 23.37
CA ALA A 126 1.87 -6.44 22.96
C ALA A 126 1.03 -6.94 21.77
N VAL A 127 1.68 -7.52 20.77
CA VAL A 127 1.03 -8.10 19.58
C VAL A 127 0.10 -9.24 19.98
N GLU A 128 0.53 -10.12 20.89
CA GLU A 128 -0.32 -11.20 21.41
C GLU A 128 -1.53 -10.66 22.19
N ALA A 129 -1.34 -9.60 22.99
CA ALA A 129 -2.42 -8.94 23.70
C ALA A 129 -3.42 -8.28 22.73
N ILE A 130 -2.95 -7.62 21.68
CA ILE A 130 -3.79 -7.05 20.61
C ILE A 130 -4.59 -8.15 19.91
N ALA A 131 -3.95 -9.27 19.55
CA ALA A 131 -4.64 -10.40 18.92
C ALA A 131 -5.73 -11.00 19.83
N LYS A 132 -5.51 -11.09 21.13
CA LYS A 132 -6.52 -11.56 22.12
C LYS A 132 -7.71 -10.60 22.26
N MET A 133 -7.52 -9.31 22.02
CA MET A 133 -8.60 -8.31 22.07
C MET A 133 -9.40 -8.26 20.76
N SER A 134 -8.88 -8.85 19.68
CA SER A 134 -9.53 -8.82 18.37
C SER A 134 -10.82 -9.62 18.35
N SER A 135 -11.82 -9.10 17.66
CA SER A 135 -13.07 -9.76 17.36
C SER A 135 -13.33 -9.75 15.86
N LYS A 136 -13.87 -10.85 15.32
CA LYS A 136 -14.21 -10.92 13.90
C LYS A 136 -15.27 -9.88 13.54
N VAL A 137 -15.15 -9.30 12.35
CA VAL A 137 -16.19 -8.46 11.76
C VAL A 137 -17.45 -9.29 11.56
N LYS A 138 -18.59 -8.80 12.05
CA LYS A 138 -19.87 -9.54 12.10
C LYS A 138 -20.80 -9.22 10.95
N ASP A 139 -20.84 -7.94 10.56
CA ASP A 139 -21.84 -7.43 9.63
C ASP A 139 -21.32 -6.22 8.83
N LYS A 140 -22.14 -5.80 7.87
CA LYS A 140 -21.88 -4.66 7.00
C LYS A 140 -21.75 -3.33 7.76
N ASP A 141 -22.45 -3.17 8.88
CA ASP A 141 -22.40 -1.94 9.69
C ASP A 141 -20.99 -1.78 10.31
N GLN A 142 -20.39 -2.86 10.79
CA GLN A 142 -19.01 -2.82 11.28
C GLN A 142 -18.00 -2.54 10.16
N ILE A 143 -18.21 -3.08 8.97
CA ILE A 143 -17.40 -2.76 7.78
C ILE A 143 -17.48 -1.25 7.49
N ALA A 144 -18.70 -0.70 7.44
CA ALA A 144 -18.91 0.72 7.19
C ALA A 144 -18.25 1.61 8.26
N LYS A 145 -18.31 1.20 9.54
CA LYS A 145 -17.67 1.93 10.65
C LYS A 145 -16.14 1.92 10.53
N VAL A 146 -15.52 0.78 10.22
CA VAL A 146 -14.05 0.70 9.99
C VAL A 146 -13.64 1.63 8.86
N ALA A 147 -14.33 1.54 7.72
CA ALA A 147 -14.04 2.40 6.56
C ALA A 147 -14.27 3.89 6.88
N ALA A 148 -15.34 4.22 7.63
CA ALA A 148 -15.63 5.59 8.04
C ALA A 148 -14.57 6.19 8.96
N ILE A 149 -14.00 5.39 9.87
CA ILE A 149 -12.92 5.85 10.75
C ILE A 149 -11.64 6.11 9.95
N SER A 150 -11.27 5.21 9.05
CA SER A 150 -10.07 5.38 8.20
C SER A 150 -10.23 6.57 7.24
N ALA A 151 -11.40 6.72 6.60
CA ALA A 151 -11.69 7.85 5.71
C ALA A 151 -11.98 9.18 6.43
N GLY A 152 -12.33 9.15 7.70
CA GLY A 152 -12.89 10.32 8.40
C GLY A 152 -14.25 10.79 7.85
N ASP A 153 -14.98 9.92 7.14
CA ASP A 153 -16.22 10.23 6.43
C ASP A 153 -17.18 9.04 6.41
N ALA A 154 -18.40 9.24 6.92
CA ALA A 154 -19.40 8.18 7.02
C ALA A 154 -19.99 7.77 5.66
N GLU A 155 -20.09 8.69 4.69
CA GLU A 155 -20.60 8.38 3.35
C GLU A 155 -19.60 7.49 2.59
N VAL A 156 -18.31 7.79 2.71
CA VAL A 156 -17.23 6.94 2.18
C VAL A 156 -17.28 5.56 2.82
N GLY A 157 -17.47 5.50 4.16
CA GLY A 157 -17.60 4.23 4.88
C GLY A 157 -18.73 3.36 4.35
N GLN A 158 -19.90 3.95 4.14
CA GLN A 158 -21.05 3.24 3.60
C GLN A 158 -20.81 2.76 2.17
N MET A 159 -20.17 3.57 1.34
CA MET A 159 -19.87 3.23 -0.05
C MET A 159 -18.91 2.05 -0.16
N VAL A 160 -17.86 2.00 0.67
CA VAL A 160 -16.93 0.88 0.74
C VAL A 160 -17.65 -0.40 1.19
N ALA A 161 -18.51 -0.31 2.21
CA ALA A 161 -19.30 -1.46 2.66
C ALA A 161 -20.28 -1.97 1.59
N ASP A 162 -20.92 -1.06 0.85
CA ASP A 162 -21.78 -1.41 -0.28
C ASP A 162 -21.01 -2.07 -1.41
N ALA A 163 -19.80 -1.59 -1.69
CA ALA A 163 -18.91 -2.20 -2.69
C ALA A 163 -18.54 -3.63 -2.29
N MET A 164 -18.11 -3.84 -1.04
CA MET A 164 -17.75 -5.17 -0.54
C MET A 164 -18.92 -6.16 -0.56
N GLU A 165 -20.12 -5.70 -0.23
CA GLU A 165 -21.32 -6.55 -0.30
C GLU A 165 -21.64 -6.99 -1.73
N LYS A 166 -21.46 -6.10 -2.73
CA LYS A 166 -21.75 -6.38 -4.14
C LYS A 166 -20.80 -7.40 -4.77
N VAL A 167 -19.53 -7.39 -4.38
CA VAL A 167 -18.51 -8.26 -5.01
C VAL A 167 -18.16 -9.50 -4.20
N SER A 168 -18.83 -9.73 -3.06
CA SER A 168 -18.48 -10.79 -2.09
C SER A 168 -17.07 -10.65 -1.48
N ASN A 169 -16.71 -11.56 -0.57
CA ASN A 169 -15.47 -11.46 0.21
C ASN A 169 -14.18 -11.53 -0.64
N ASP A 170 -14.24 -12.23 -1.77
CA ASP A 170 -13.09 -12.41 -2.67
C ASP A 170 -13.15 -11.46 -3.89
N GLY A 171 -14.11 -10.55 -3.91
CA GLY A 171 -14.35 -9.66 -5.02
C GLY A 171 -13.37 -8.50 -5.09
N VAL A 172 -13.18 -7.98 -6.29
CA VAL A 172 -12.24 -6.90 -6.58
C VAL A 172 -12.96 -5.56 -6.48
N ILE A 173 -12.36 -4.63 -5.73
CA ILE A 173 -12.80 -3.24 -5.68
C ILE A 173 -11.64 -2.38 -6.17
N THR A 174 -11.90 -1.53 -7.16
CA THR A 174 -10.96 -0.53 -7.67
C THR A 174 -11.47 0.88 -7.42
N ILE A 175 -10.55 1.81 -7.29
CA ILE A 175 -10.86 3.22 -7.11
C ILE A 175 -10.28 3.98 -8.29
N GLU A 176 -11.16 4.63 -9.05
CA GLU A 176 -10.84 5.39 -10.26
C GLU A 176 -11.25 6.86 -10.09
N GLU A 177 -10.70 7.72 -10.94
CA GLU A 177 -11.11 9.11 -11.02
C GLU A 177 -12.38 9.25 -11.86
N SER A 178 -13.37 9.98 -11.33
CA SER A 178 -14.58 10.32 -12.09
C SER A 178 -14.32 11.51 -13.00
N LYS A 179 -15.00 11.53 -14.14
CA LYS A 179 -15.08 12.72 -14.99
C LYS A 179 -16.17 13.71 -14.54
N THR A 180 -16.94 13.33 -13.52
CA THR A 180 -18.02 14.14 -12.93
C THR A 180 -17.64 14.59 -11.53
N MET A 181 -18.40 15.53 -10.97
CA MET A 181 -18.21 15.96 -9.58
C MET A 181 -18.79 14.99 -8.54
N LYS A 182 -19.43 13.90 -8.99
CA LYS A 182 -20.07 12.94 -8.08
C LYS A 182 -19.21 11.69 -7.93
N THR A 183 -19.13 11.20 -6.71
CA THR A 183 -18.61 9.87 -6.42
C THR A 183 -19.71 8.83 -6.62
N GLU A 184 -19.41 7.78 -7.40
CA GLU A 184 -20.37 6.75 -7.80
C GLU A 184 -19.77 5.36 -7.64
N LEU A 185 -20.61 4.38 -7.30
CA LEU A 185 -20.26 2.96 -7.21
C LEU A 185 -20.91 2.19 -8.33
N ASP A 186 -20.10 1.65 -9.23
CA ASP A 186 -20.54 0.78 -10.32
C ASP A 186 -20.05 -0.66 -10.11
N LEU A 187 -20.85 -1.60 -10.55
CA LEU A 187 -20.43 -3.00 -10.70
C LEU A 187 -20.27 -3.28 -12.20
N VAL A 188 -19.06 -3.64 -12.59
CA VAL A 188 -18.70 -3.90 -13.99
C VAL A 188 -18.12 -5.31 -14.16
N GLU A 189 -18.16 -5.80 -15.38
CA GLU A 189 -17.50 -7.04 -15.73
C GLU A 189 -15.99 -6.87 -15.66
N GLY A 190 -15.29 -7.79 -15.02
CA GLY A 190 -13.85 -7.67 -14.83
C GLY A 190 -13.26 -8.87 -14.10
N MET A 191 -11.94 -8.92 -14.05
CA MET A 191 -11.20 -10.01 -13.43
C MET A 191 -9.90 -9.53 -12.84
N GLN A 192 -9.54 -10.09 -11.69
CA GLN A 192 -8.18 -10.01 -11.14
C GLN A 192 -7.46 -11.35 -11.24
N PHE A 193 -6.16 -11.30 -11.54
CA PHE A 193 -5.29 -12.47 -11.44
C PHE A 193 -3.93 -12.11 -10.81
N ASP A 194 -3.31 -13.12 -10.17
CA ASP A 194 -2.13 -12.98 -9.32
C ASP A 194 -0.84 -13.01 -10.14
N ARG A 195 -0.69 -12.07 -11.05
CA ARG A 195 0.53 -11.79 -11.82
C ARG A 195 0.61 -10.30 -12.09
N GLY A 196 1.75 -9.72 -11.80
CA GLY A 196 2.02 -8.31 -12.07
C GLY A 196 2.96 -8.11 -13.25
N TYR A 197 3.45 -6.89 -13.40
CA TYR A 197 4.35 -6.53 -14.49
C TYR A 197 5.67 -7.31 -14.43
N VAL A 198 6.23 -7.65 -15.59
CA VAL A 198 7.51 -8.38 -15.70
C VAL A 198 8.71 -7.52 -15.32
N SER A 199 8.57 -6.21 -15.25
CA SER A 199 9.62 -5.26 -14.86
C SER A 199 9.02 -4.01 -14.22
N ALA A 200 9.65 -3.52 -13.16
CA ALA A 200 9.27 -2.27 -12.49
C ALA A 200 9.31 -1.05 -13.43
N TYR A 201 10.15 -1.06 -14.44
CA TYR A 201 10.19 0.00 -15.48
C TYR A 201 8.91 0.09 -16.34
N MET A 202 7.99 -0.85 -16.19
CA MET A 202 6.67 -0.82 -16.83
C MET A 202 5.61 -0.09 -16.02
N ALA A 203 5.90 0.35 -14.79
CA ALA A 203 5.02 1.23 -14.05
C ALA A 203 4.81 2.56 -14.78
N THR A 204 3.59 3.10 -14.70
CA THR A 204 3.22 4.44 -15.19
C THR A 204 3.17 5.45 -14.04
N ASP A 205 2.89 4.97 -12.85
CA ASP A 205 2.97 5.69 -11.58
C ASP A 205 4.09 5.07 -10.74
N MET A 206 5.21 5.77 -10.63
CA MET A 206 6.39 5.28 -9.91
C MET A 206 6.23 5.41 -8.40
N ASP A 207 5.37 6.30 -7.91
CA ASP A 207 5.15 6.50 -6.49
C ASP A 207 4.33 5.32 -5.90
N LYS A 208 3.32 4.87 -6.65
CA LYS A 208 2.49 3.72 -6.30
C LYS A 208 3.03 2.39 -6.85
N MET A 209 4.05 2.43 -7.70
CA MET A 209 4.57 1.26 -8.42
C MET A 209 3.46 0.52 -9.18
N GLU A 210 2.61 1.27 -9.88
CA GLU A 210 1.47 0.76 -10.64
C GLU A 210 1.56 1.18 -12.10
N ALA A 211 1.02 0.35 -13.00
CA ALA A 211 0.80 0.70 -14.38
C ALA A 211 -0.70 0.76 -14.66
N ASN A 212 -1.19 1.92 -15.06
CA ASN A 212 -2.59 2.14 -15.41
C ASN A 212 -2.69 2.35 -16.94
N LEU A 213 -3.50 1.54 -17.58
CA LEU A 213 -3.78 1.60 -19.01
C LEU A 213 -5.27 1.86 -19.22
N ASP A 214 -5.63 3.00 -19.83
CA ASP A 214 -7.00 3.31 -20.23
C ASP A 214 -7.21 2.85 -21.66
N ASP A 215 -8.32 2.18 -21.91
CA ASP A 215 -8.73 1.67 -23.22
C ASP A 215 -7.64 0.86 -23.95
N PRO A 216 -6.95 -0.10 -23.28
CA PRO A 216 -5.87 -0.85 -23.88
C PRO A 216 -6.36 -1.93 -24.84
N TYR A 217 -5.52 -2.24 -25.82
CA TYR A 217 -5.54 -3.53 -26.50
C TYR A 217 -4.82 -4.57 -25.65
N ILE A 218 -5.26 -5.82 -25.71
CA ILE A 218 -4.74 -6.90 -24.86
C ILE A 218 -4.32 -8.08 -25.76
N LEU A 219 -3.02 -8.30 -25.88
CA LEU A 219 -2.47 -9.49 -26.51
C LEU A 219 -2.45 -10.62 -25.49
N ILE A 220 -3.06 -11.75 -25.81
CA ILE A 220 -3.17 -12.92 -24.94
C ILE A 220 -2.52 -14.11 -25.65
N THR A 221 -1.45 -14.68 -25.06
CA THR A 221 -0.75 -15.83 -25.63
C THR A 221 -0.25 -16.80 -24.57
N ASP A 222 -0.24 -18.07 -24.88
CA ASP A 222 0.40 -19.12 -24.07
C ASP A 222 1.88 -19.32 -24.44
N LYS A 223 2.40 -18.55 -25.40
CA LYS A 223 3.78 -18.59 -25.84
C LYS A 223 4.67 -17.70 -24.99
N LYS A 224 5.96 -18.06 -24.98
CA LYS A 224 7.05 -17.23 -24.44
C LYS A 224 7.54 -16.30 -25.54
N ILE A 225 7.75 -15.03 -25.20
CA ILE A 225 8.24 -14.01 -26.12
C ILE A 225 9.68 -13.64 -25.74
N SER A 226 10.63 -14.12 -26.51
CA SER A 226 12.07 -13.83 -26.27
C SER A 226 12.66 -12.93 -27.36
N ASN A 227 12.12 -13.01 -28.60
CA ASN A 227 12.55 -12.26 -29.76
C ASN A 227 11.47 -11.23 -30.14
N ILE A 228 11.87 -9.96 -30.23
CA ILE A 228 10.94 -8.87 -30.58
C ILE A 228 10.34 -9.01 -32.00
N GLN A 229 11.06 -9.69 -32.92
CA GLN A 229 10.61 -9.88 -34.30
C GLN A 229 9.30 -10.68 -34.40
N GLU A 230 9.01 -11.53 -33.38
CA GLU A 230 7.79 -12.30 -33.35
C GLU A 230 6.53 -11.47 -33.18
N ILE A 231 6.63 -10.30 -32.55
CA ILE A 231 5.50 -9.39 -32.30
C ILE A 231 5.65 -8.03 -33.01
N LEU A 232 6.75 -7.82 -33.75
CA LEU A 232 7.05 -6.54 -34.37
C LEU A 232 5.93 -6.04 -35.30
N PRO A 233 5.33 -6.87 -36.19
CA PRO A 233 4.25 -6.42 -37.06
C PRO A 233 3.01 -5.94 -36.29
N LEU A 234 2.71 -6.55 -35.14
CA LEU A 234 1.64 -6.12 -34.26
C LEU A 234 1.98 -4.79 -33.57
N LEU A 235 3.22 -4.68 -33.05
CA LEU A 235 3.65 -3.45 -32.37
C LEU A 235 3.61 -2.24 -33.30
N GLU A 236 3.96 -2.42 -34.57
CA GLU A 236 3.87 -1.36 -35.58
C GLU A 236 2.43 -0.88 -35.78
N GLN A 237 1.46 -1.80 -35.84
CA GLN A 237 0.04 -1.46 -35.93
C GLN A 237 -0.45 -0.69 -34.70
N VAL A 238 -0.07 -1.15 -33.49
CA VAL A 238 -0.43 -0.50 -32.21
C VAL A 238 0.16 0.91 -32.13
N VAL A 239 1.42 1.08 -32.51
CA VAL A 239 2.09 2.38 -32.52
C VAL A 239 1.45 3.33 -33.54
N GLN A 240 1.14 2.86 -34.75
CA GLN A 240 0.45 3.67 -35.79
C GLN A 240 -0.94 4.10 -35.32
N ALA A 241 -1.64 3.25 -34.56
CA ALA A 241 -2.94 3.58 -33.99
C ALA A 241 -2.84 4.52 -32.76
N GLY A 242 -1.64 4.79 -32.23
CA GLY A 242 -1.45 5.54 -30.99
C GLY A 242 -2.06 4.85 -29.76
N ALA A 243 -2.21 3.53 -29.82
CA ALA A 243 -2.93 2.74 -28.84
C ALA A 243 -2.02 2.28 -27.68
N ARG A 244 -2.65 1.93 -26.56
CA ARG A 244 -1.97 1.29 -25.41
C ARG A 244 -2.07 -0.23 -25.54
N LEU A 245 -1.04 -0.94 -25.12
CA LEU A 245 -0.98 -2.39 -25.23
C LEU A 245 -0.66 -3.04 -23.89
N LEU A 246 -1.50 -4.00 -23.47
CA LEU A 246 -1.17 -4.99 -22.47
C LEU A 246 -0.76 -6.29 -23.15
N ILE A 247 0.36 -6.87 -22.77
CA ILE A 247 0.81 -8.18 -23.26
C ILE A 247 0.70 -9.18 -22.09
N ILE A 248 -0.11 -10.21 -22.26
CA ILE A 248 -0.22 -11.35 -21.33
C ILE A 248 0.38 -12.56 -22.05
N ALA A 249 1.56 -12.99 -21.62
CA ALA A 249 2.29 -14.09 -22.23
C ALA A 249 2.82 -15.07 -21.18
N GLU A 250 3.18 -16.29 -21.56
CA GLU A 250 3.81 -17.24 -20.62
C GLU A 250 5.00 -16.61 -19.91
N ASP A 251 5.91 -16.01 -20.66
CA ASP A 251 7.01 -15.18 -20.18
C ASP A 251 7.43 -14.19 -21.26
N ILE A 252 8.06 -13.09 -20.83
CA ILE A 252 8.64 -12.09 -21.73
C ILE A 252 10.04 -11.80 -21.23
N GLU A 253 11.05 -12.13 -22.01
CA GLU A 253 12.43 -12.04 -21.58
C GLU A 253 13.38 -11.61 -22.70
N GLY A 254 14.68 -11.52 -22.38
CA GLY A 254 15.77 -11.30 -23.32
C GLY A 254 15.63 -9.98 -24.11
N GLU A 255 15.84 -10.07 -25.42
CA GLU A 255 15.80 -8.94 -26.34
C GLU A 255 14.40 -8.29 -26.40
N ALA A 256 13.35 -9.10 -26.40
CA ALA A 256 11.97 -8.60 -26.45
C ALA A 256 11.66 -7.70 -25.26
N LEU A 257 11.95 -8.14 -24.04
CA LEU A 257 11.73 -7.36 -22.83
C LEU A 257 12.52 -6.05 -22.84
N THR A 258 13.81 -6.12 -23.19
CA THR A 258 14.67 -4.94 -23.24
C THR A 258 14.15 -3.91 -24.24
N THR A 259 13.76 -4.36 -25.41
CA THR A 259 13.23 -3.49 -26.48
C THR A 259 11.93 -2.81 -26.06
N LEU A 260 11.00 -3.55 -25.43
CA LEU A 260 9.75 -3.00 -24.91
C LEU A 260 10.00 -1.92 -23.85
N ILE A 261 10.90 -2.18 -22.90
CA ILE A 261 11.25 -1.24 -21.83
C ILE A 261 11.87 0.04 -22.43
N VAL A 262 12.86 -0.09 -23.32
CA VAL A 262 13.55 1.06 -23.93
C VAL A 262 12.57 1.94 -24.70
N ASN A 263 11.68 1.36 -25.49
CA ASN A 263 10.69 2.12 -26.27
C ASN A 263 9.66 2.80 -25.37
N LYS A 264 9.23 2.14 -24.30
CA LYS A 264 8.35 2.75 -23.29
C LYS A 264 9.03 3.94 -22.61
N LEU A 265 10.26 3.79 -22.14
CA LEU A 265 11.02 4.87 -21.48
C LEU A 265 11.28 6.06 -22.41
N ARG A 266 11.42 5.80 -23.71
CA ARG A 266 11.50 6.86 -24.74
C ARG A 266 10.17 7.52 -25.07
N GLY A 267 9.05 7.02 -24.50
CA GLY A 267 7.72 7.52 -24.81
C GLY A 267 7.22 7.17 -26.22
N THR A 268 7.87 6.23 -26.91
CA THR A 268 7.51 5.83 -28.27
C THR A 268 6.14 5.18 -28.33
N PHE A 269 5.82 4.32 -27.33
CA PHE A 269 4.48 3.78 -27.15
C PHE A 269 4.26 3.26 -25.72
N ASN A 270 3.00 3.15 -25.34
CA ASN A 270 2.61 2.75 -23.99
C ASN A 270 2.31 1.25 -23.96
N VAL A 271 3.22 0.48 -23.37
CA VAL A 271 3.10 -0.98 -23.23
C VAL A 271 3.35 -1.42 -21.81
N VAL A 272 2.58 -2.41 -21.38
CA VAL A 272 2.82 -3.16 -20.14
C VAL A 272 2.80 -4.64 -20.47
N ALA A 273 3.73 -5.38 -19.90
CA ALA A 273 3.82 -6.81 -20.09
C ALA A 273 3.70 -7.52 -18.75
N VAL A 274 2.86 -8.56 -18.70
CA VAL A 274 2.59 -9.38 -17.52
C VAL A 274 2.74 -10.85 -17.86
N LYS A 275 3.08 -11.67 -16.85
CA LYS A 275 3.08 -13.13 -17.04
C LYS A 275 1.66 -13.67 -16.97
N ALA A 276 1.38 -14.67 -17.80
CA ALA A 276 0.11 -15.38 -17.78
C ALA A 276 -0.11 -16.08 -16.42
N PRO A 277 -1.35 -16.03 -15.89
CA PRO A 277 -1.67 -16.67 -14.63
C PRO A 277 -1.72 -18.20 -14.77
N GLY A 278 -1.39 -18.91 -13.68
CA GLY A 278 -1.41 -20.38 -13.64
C GLY A 278 -0.24 -21.06 -14.36
N TYR A 279 -0.31 -22.38 -14.43
CA TYR A 279 0.69 -23.24 -15.07
C TYR A 279 -0.02 -24.37 -15.84
N GLY A 280 0.62 -24.88 -16.91
CA GLY A 280 0.10 -26.00 -17.71
C GLY A 280 -1.31 -25.75 -18.23
N ASP A 281 -2.19 -26.74 -18.14
CA ASP A 281 -3.57 -26.66 -18.66
C ASP A 281 -4.41 -25.59 -17.95
N ARG A 282 -4.13 -25.33 -16.66
CA ARG A 282 -4.79 -24.22 -15.95
C ARG A 282 -4.48 -22.87 -16.55
N ARG A 283 -3.23 -22.63 -16.98
CA ARG A 283 -2.85 -21.39 -17.67
C ARG A 283 -3.69 -21.21 -18.92
N LYS A 284 -3.81 -22.25 -19.74
CA LYS A 284 -4.60 -22.22 -20.97
C LYS A 284 -6.07 -21.87 -20.71
N GLU A 285 -6.65 -22.48 -19.68
CA GLU A 285 -8.03 -22.21 -19.31
C GLU A 285 -8.23 -20.78 -18.75
N MET A 286 -7.30 -20.27 -17.95
CA MET A 286 -7.34 -18.89 -17.46
C MET A 286 -7.14 -17.87 -18.60
N LEU A 287 -6.27 -18.15 -19.56
CA LEU A 287 -6.12 -17.32 -20.76
C LEU A 287 -7.39 -17.28 -21.59
N LYS A 288 -8.12 -18.41 -21.73
CA LYS A 288 -9.44 -18.46 -22.39
C LYS A 288 -10.47 -17.63 -21.62
N ASP A 289 -10.47 -17.67 -20.28
CA ASP A 289 -11.37 -16.86 -19.47
C ASP A 289 -11.11 -15.35 -19.69
N ILE A 290 -9.82 -14.94 -19.71
CA ILE A 290 -9.41 -13.56 -20.01
C ILE A 290 -9.81 -13.18 -21.44
N ALA A 291 -9.60 -14.06 -22.42
CA ALA A 291 -9.98 -13.80 -23.81
C ALA A 291 -11.51 -13.63 -23.96
N THR A 292 -12.29 -14.48 -23.31
CA THR A 292 -13.76 -14.37 -23.30
C THR A 292 -14.21 -13.05 -22.65
N LEU A 293 -13.62 -12.67 -21.52
CA LEU A 293 -13.94 -11.44 -20.82
C LEU A 293 -13.63 -10.19 -21.66
N THR A 294 -12.54 -10.22 -22.41
CA THR A 294 -12.04 -9.05 -23.17
C THR A 294 -12.43 -9.04 -24.64
N GLY A 295 -13.08 -10.10 -25.13
CA GLY A 295 -13.47 -10.25 -26.52
C GLY A 295 -12.31 -10.53 -27.48
N GLY A 296 -11.15 -10.95 -26.95
CA GLY A 296 -9.97 -11.30 -27.73
C GLY A 296 -9.86 -12.78 -28.02
N GLN A 297 -8.73 -13.16 -28.61
CA GLN A 297 -8.38 -14.56 -28.88
C GLN A 297 -7.06 -14.92 -28.18
N VAL A 298 -6.95 -16.18 -27.75
CA VAL A 298 -5.67 -16.70 -27.25
C VAL A 298 -4.82 -17.10 -28.46
N ILE A 299 -3.70 -16.44 -28.64
CA ILE A 299 -2.75 -16.79 -29.69
C ILE A 299 -1.92 -17.99 -29.19
N SER A 300 -2.25 -19.17 -29.70
CA SER A 300 -1.68 -20.44 -29.26
C SER A 300 -1.17 -21.27 -30.44
N GLU A 301 -0.05 -21.97 -30.23
CA GLU A 301 0.50 -22.87 -31.21
C GLU A 301 -0.40 -24.10 -31.44
N GLU A 302 -1.10 -24.56 -30.39
CA GLU A 302 -2.06 -25.66 -30.50
C GLU A 302 -3.23 -25.33 -31.43
N LEU A 303 -3.56 -24.04 -31.58
CA LEU A 303 -4.58 -23.55 -32.51
C LEU A 303 -4.00 -23.21 -33.88
N GLY A 304 -2.72 -23.49 -34.13
CA GLY A 304 -2.04 -23.18 -35.38
C GLY A 304 -1.79 -21.68 -35.59
N MET A 305 -1.82 -20.86 -34.53
CA MET A 305 -1.64 -19.42 -34.61
C MET A 305 -0.20 -19.03 -34.32
N GLU A 306 0.36 -18.10 -35.08
CA GLU A 306 1.69 -17.55 -34.85
C GLU A 306 1.61 -16.08 -34.43
N LEU A 307 2.49 -15.66 -33.50
CA LEU A 307 2.52 -14.29 -33.00
C LEU A 307 2.79 -13.26 -34.12
N LYS A 308 3.61 -13.63 -35.10
CA LYS A 308 3.94 -12.75 -36.24
C LYS A 308 2.75 -12.42 -37.16
N ASP A 309 1.73 -13.30 -37.18
CA ASP A 309 0.55 -13.17 -38.01
C ASP A 309 -0.63 -12.55 -37.24
N THR A 310 -0.40 -12.13 -35.99
CA THR A 310 -1.44 -11.55 -35.12
C THR A 310 -1.81 -10.15 -35.58
N THR A 311 -3.10 -9.88 -35.66
CA THR A 311 -3.68 -8.60 -36.05
C THR A 311 -4.47 -7.96 -34.90
N MET A 312 -4.76 -6.66 -34.99
CA MET A 312 -5.41 -5.90 -33.91
C MET A 312 -6.84 -6.39 -33.59
N ASP A 313 -7.54 -6.98 -34.55
CA ASP A 313 -8.89 -7.54 -34.39
C ASP A 313 -8.94 -8.82 -33.55
N GLN A 314 -7.79 -9.49 -33.36
CA GLN A 314 -7.65 -10.65 -32.48
C GLN A 314 -7.34 -10.26 -31.03
N LEU A 315 -7.03 -8.99 -30.78
CA LEU A 315 -6.69 -8.50 -29.44
C LEU A 315 -7.95 -8.28 -28.60
N GLY A 316 -7.84 -8.60 -27.32
CA GLY A 316 -8.88 -8.23 -26.35
C GLY A 316 -8.90 -6.72 -26.09
N ARG A 317 -10.00 -6.25 -25.50
CA ARG A 317 -10.20 -4.85 -25.11
C ARG A 317 -10.79 -4.78 -23.70
N ALA A 318 -10.46 -3.73 -22.99
CA ALA A 318 -11.08 -3.38 -21.71
C ALA A 318 -11.11 -1.85 -21.57
N LYS A 319 -11.97 -1.34 -20.70
CA LYS A 319 -12.03 0.09 -20.41
C LYS A 319 -10.79 0.57 -19.66
N SER A 320 -10.33 -0.20 -18.67
CA SER A 320 -9.07 0.07 -18.00
C SER A 320 -8.39 -1.23 -17.55
N VAL A 321 -7.06 -1.17 -17.39
CA VAL A 321 -6.28 -2.25 -16.77
C VAL A 321 -5.31 -1.62 -15.79
N LYS A 322 -5.33 -2.13 -14.55
CA LYS A 322 -4.42 -1.77 -13.47
C LYS A 322 -3.46 -2.93 -13.21
N VAL A 323 -2.17 -2.68 -13.37
CA VAL A 323 -1.12 -3.68 -13.12
C VAL A 323 -0.24 -3.24 -11.96
N GLN A 324 -0.15 -4.07 -10.95
CA GLN A 324 0.73 -3.90 -9.80
C GLN A 324 1.90 -4.90 -9.86
N LYS A 325 2.73 -4.93 -8.85
CA LYS A 325 3.87 -5.84 -8.78
C LYS A 325 3.47 -7.32 -8.82
N GLU A 326 2.35 -7.67 -8.22
CA GLU A 326 1.91 -9.07 -8.04
C GLU A 326 0.54 -9.36 -8.64
N ASN A 327 -0.22 -8.33 -8.99
CA ASN A 327 -1.60 -8.46 -9.45
C ASN A 327 -1.87 -7.65 -10.71
N THR A 328 -2.80 -8.16 -11.53
CA THR A 328 -3.39 -7.44 -12.66
C THR A 328 -4.89 -7.47 -12.54
N VAL A 329 -5.53 -6.30 -12.65
CA VAL A 329 -6.98 -6.13 -12.65
C VAL A 329 -7.42 -5.61 -14.02
N ILE A 330 -8.28 -6.37 -14.68
CA ILE A 330 -8.97 -5.96 -15.91
C ILE A 330 -10.35 -5.46 -15.50
N VAL A 331 -10.68 -4.23 -15.87
CA VAL A 331 -11.93 -3.56 -15.51
C VAL A 331 -12.75 -3.29 -16.76
N ASP A 332 -14.01 -3.67 -16.72
CA ASP A 332 -14.98 -3.47 -17.81
C ASP A 332 -14.45 -4.05 -19.13
N GLY A 333 -14.27 -5.37 -19.14
CA GLY A 333 -13.86 -6.12 -20.34
C GLY A 333 -14.93 -6.03 -21.43
N MET A 334 -14.48 -5.84 -22.68
CA MET A 334 -15.39 -5.62 -23.81
C MET A 334 -15.80 -6.93 -24.52
N GLY A 335 -15.81 -8.07 -23.80
CA GLY A 335 -16.29 -9.35 -24.31
C GLY A 335 -17.81 -9.39 -24.48
N ASP A 336 -18.28 -10.35 -25.26
CA ASP A 336 -19.72 -10.58 -25.41
C ASP A 336 -20.30 -11.18 -24.12
N LYS A 337 -21.37 -10.56 -23.60
CA LYS A 337 -22.01 -10.97 -22.34
C LYS A 337 -22.57 -12.38 -22.37
N ASN A 338 -23.06 -12.84 -23.54
CA ASN A 338 -23.57 -14.20 -23.68
C ASN A 338 -22.40 -15.19 -23.64
N ALA A 339 -21.29 -14.88 -24.32
CA ALA A 339 -20.09 -15.71 -24.29
C ALA A 339 -19.51 -15.83 -22.86
N ILE A 340 -19.54 -14.75 -22.08
CA ILE A 340 -19.13 -14.76 -20.66
C ILE A 340 -20.08 -15.63 -19.85
N ALA A 341 -21.40 -15.49 -20.03
CA ALA A 341 -22.40 -16.31 -19.34
C ALA A 341 -22.28 -17.80 -19.68
N ASP A 342 -22.07 -18.13 -20.94
CA ASP A 342 -21.83 -19.50 -21.39
C ASP A 342 -20.55 -20.09 -20.78
N ARG A 343 -19.48 -19.28 -20.69
CA ARG A 343 -18.23 -19.69 -20.05
C ARG A 343 -18.43 -19.95 -18.55
N VAL A 344 -19.17 -19.10 -17.85
CA VAL A 344 -19.55 -19.29 -16.44
C VAL A 344 -20.37 -20.58 -16.26
N ALA A 345 -21.33 -20.85 -17.15
CA ALA A 345 -22.12 -22.09 -17.11
C ALA A 345 -21.24 -23.32 -17.33
N GLN A 346 -20.30 -23.27 -18.27
CA GLN A 346 -19.33 -24.34 -18.52
C GLN A 346 -18.49 -24.67 -17.28
N ILE A 347 -17.95 -23.62 -16.58
CA ILE A 347 -17.16 -23.84 -15.36
C ILE A 347 -18.03 -24.44 -14.26
N LYS A 348 -19.28 -24.01 -14.10
CA LYS A 348 -20.23 -24.60 -13.13
C LYS A 348 -20.45 -26.08 -13.42
N GLY A 349 -20.66 -26.46 -14.68
CA GLY A 349 -20.78 -27.87 -15.08
C GLY A 349 -19.53 -28.69 -14.71
N GLN A 350 -18.33 -28.14 -14.95
CA GLN A 350 -17.07 -28.80 -14.56
C GLN A 350 -16.95 -28.98 -13.04
N ILE A 351 -17.46 -28.06 -12.23
CA ILE A 351 -17.48 -28.16 -10.76
C ILE A 351 -18.36 -29.32 -10.30
N GLU A 352 -19.50 -29.54 -10.98
CA GLU A 352 -20.43 -30.64 -10.67
C GLU A 352 -19.87 -32.00 -11.09
N GLU A 353 -19.16 -32.06 -12.21
CA GLU A 353 -18.62 -33.30 -12.78
C GLU A 353 -17.32 -33.76 -12.10
N THR A 354 -16.54 -32.86 -11.53
CA THR A 354 -15.25 -33.23 -10.95
C THR A 354 -15.38 -34.02 -9.65
N THR A 355 -14.60 -35.08 -9.53
CA THR A 355 -14.52 -35.93 -8.32
C THR A 355 -13.34 -35.53 -7.40
N SER A 356 -12.43 -34.67 -7.88
CA SER A 356 -11.27 -34.19 -7.16
C SER A 356 -11.63 -32.93 -6.36
N ASP A 357 -11.48 -32.98 -5.04
CA ASP A 357 -11.72 -31.80 -4.18
C ASP A 357 -10.79 -30.65 -4.50
N PHE A 358 -9.53 -30.96 -4.86
CA PHE A 358 -8.56 -29.95 -5.25
C PHE A 358 -8.93 -29.27 -6.58
N ASP A 359 -9.39 -30.04 -7.58
CA ASP A 359 -9.83 -29.46 -8.86
C ASP A 359 -11.12 -28.67 -8.69
N ARG A 360 -12.02 -29.15 -7.83
CA ARG A 360 -13.26 -28.43 -7.46
C ARG A 360 -12.94 -27.07 -6.85
N GLU A 361 -12.02 -27.01 -5.89
CA GLU A 361 -11.57 -25.74 -5.28
C GLU A 361 -11.01 -24.78 -6.34
N LYS A 362 -10.18 -25.26 -7.25
CA LYS A 362 -9.59 -24.42 -8.30
C LYS A 362 -10.58 -23.98 -9.38
N LEU A 363 -11.58 -24.76 -9.68
CA LEU A 363 -12.68 -24.38 -10.55
C LEU A 363 -13.58 -23.33 -9.88
N GLN A 364 -13.83 -23.46 -8.56
CA GLN A 364 -14.57 -22.46 -7.79
C GLN A 364 -13.83 -21.13 -7.75
N GLU A 365 -12.50 -21.13 -7.54
CA GLU A 365 -11.66 -19.94 -7.61
C GLU A 365 -11.77 -19.25 -8.99
N ARG A 366 -11.69 -20.01 -10.08
CA ARG A 366 -11.87 -19.48 -11.44
C ARG A 366 -13.26 -18.89 -11.67
N LEU A 367 -14.28 -19.60 -11.20
CA LEU A 367 -15.67 -19.14 -11.29
C LEU A 367 -15.86 -17.81 -10.56
N ALA A 368 -15.33 -17.70 -9.33
CA ALA A 368 -15.40 -16.48 -8.53
C ALA A 368 -14.71 -15.30 -9.24
N LYS A 369 -13.54 -15.53 -9.83
CA LYS A 369 -12.81 -14.50 -10.58
C LYS A 369 -13.56 -14.02 -11.85
N LEU A 370 -14.22 -14.91 -12.57
CA LEU A 370 -14.93 -14.57 -13.82
C LEU A 370 -16.33 -14.01 -13.57
N ALA A 371 -17.07 -14.58 -12.60
CA ALA A 371 -18.46 -14.24 -12.34
C ALA A 371 -18.63 -13.12 -11.29
N GLY A 372 -17.60 -12.85 -10.48
CA GLY A 372 -17.67 -11.90 -9.37
C GLY A 372 -17.71 -10.44 -9.80
N GLY A 373 -17.24 -10.11 -11.00
CA GLY A 373 -17.12 -8.75 -11.48
C GLY A 373 -16.09 -7.92 -10.70
N VAL A 374 -16.08 -6.63 -10.97
CA VAL A 374 -15.25 -5.63 -10.28
C VAL A 374 -16.17 -4.48 -9.83
N ALA A 375 -16.13 -4.15 -8.54
CA ALA A 375 -16.75 -2.93 -8.06
C ALA A 375 -15.79 -1.75 -8.32
N VAL A 376 -16.27 -0.74 -9.03
CA VAL A 376 -15.50 0.46 -9.35
C VAL A 376 -16.08 1.63 -8.61
N ILE A 377 -15.32 2.18 -7.66
CA ILE A 377 -15.67 3.43 -6.99
C ILE A 377 -15.02 4.55 -7.79
N ARG A 378 -15.83 5.36 -8.49
CA ARG A 378 -15.37 6.53 -9.23
C ARG A 378 -15.47 7.75 -8.35
N VAL A 379 -14.32 8.26 -7.93
CA VAL A 379 -14.22 9.42 -7.05
C VAL A 379 -14.36 10.70 -7.86
N GLY A 380 -15.39 11.49 -7.56
CA GLY A 380 -15.63 12.79 -8.16
C GLY A 380 -15.40 13.92 -7.18
N ALA A 381 -14.90 15.05 -7.67
CA ALA A 381 -14.73 16.27 -6.89
C ALA A 381 -14.74 17.51 -7.81
N ALA A 382 -14.87 18.71 -7.21
CA ALA A 382 -14.90 19.95 -7.96
C ALA A 382 -13.51 20.36 -8.50
N THR A 383 -12.43 19.93 -7.82
CA THR A 383 -11.04 20.26 -8.18
C THR A 383 -10.18 19.00 -8.20
N GLU A 384 -9.10 19.04 -8.96
CA GLU A 384 -8.12 17.93 -9.04
C GLU A 384 -7.46 17.65 -7.68
N THR A 385 -7.19 18.69 -6.90
CA THR A 385 -6.59 18.57 -5.56
C THR A 385 -7.53 17.82 -4.61
N GLU A 386 -8.83 18.19 -4.58
CA GLU A 386 -9.85 17.54 -3.77
C GLU A 386 -10.07 16.08 -4.22
N MET A 387 -10.08 15.83 -5.52
CA MET A 387 -10.25 14.49 -6.08
C MET A 387 -9.10 13.55 -5.69
N LYS A 388 -7.85 14.02 -5.77
CA LYS A 388 -6.68 13.24 -5.36
C LYS A 388 -6.70 12.92 -3.87
N GLU A 389 -7.05 13.89 -3.04
CA GLU A 389 -7.18 13.70 -1.58
C GLU A 389 -8.29 12.68 -1.25
N ALA A 390 -9.49 12.85 -1.84
CA ALA A 390 -10.60 11.94 -1.64
C ALA A 390 -10.29 10.50 -2.12
N LYS A 391 -9.54 10.36 -3.21
CA LYS A 391 -9.09 9.06 -3.73
C LYS A 391 -8.15 8.35 -2.77
N LEU A 392 -7.13 9.04 -2.25
CA LEU A 392 -6.20 8.49 -1.25
C LEU A 392 -6.94 8.03 0.00
N ARG A 393 -7.82 8.86 0.53
CA ARG A 393 -8.65 8.57 1.69
C ARG A 393 -9.56 7.34 1.49
N MET A 394 -10.09 7.16 0.29
CA MET A 394 -10.91 6.00 -0.06
C MET A 394 -10.06 4.72 -0.22
N GLU A 395 -8.84 4.84 -0.75
CA GLU A 395 -7.88 3.74 -0.83
C GLU A 395 -7.51 3.24 0.58
N ASP A 396 -7.24 4.13 1.52
CA ASP A 396 -6.96 3.80 2.93
C ASP A 396 -8.17 3.10 3.57
N ALA A 397 -9.38 3.63 3.39
CA ALA A 397 -10.61 3.03 3.92
C ALA A 397 -10.84 1.61 3.39
N LEU A 398 -10.62 1.38 2.12
CA LEU A 398 -10.74 0.05 1.50
C LEU A 398 -9.71 -0.92 2.09
N ASN A 399 -8.46 -0.48 2.23
CA ASN A 399 -7.38 -1.31 2.77
C ASN A 399 -7.59 -1.62 4.25
N ALA A 400 -7.97 -0.63 5.06
CA ALA A 400 -8.34 -0.83 6.47
C ALA A 400 -9.48 -1.85 6.61
N THR A 401 -10.47 -1.78 5.73
CA THR A 401 -11.61 -2.70 5.75
C THR A 401 -11.19 -4.13 5.41
N ARG A 402 -10.34 -4.32 4.40
CA ARG A 402 -9.75 -5.63 4.08
C ARG A 402 -8.95 -6.19 5.25
N ALA A 403 -8.10 -5.37 5.87
CA ALA A 403 -7.34 -5.75 7.05
C ALA A 403 -8.23 -6.15 8.24
N ALA A 404 -9.38 -5.48 8.41
CA ALA A 404 -10.36 -5.82 9.44
C ALA A 404 -11.07 -7.16 9.16
N VAL A 405 -11.40 -7.44 7.91
CA VAL A 405 -11.99 -8.75 7.52
C VAL A 405 -10.99 -9.89 7.77
N GLU A 406 -9.69 -9.66 7.49
CA GLU A 406 -8.65 -10.69 7.65
C GLU A 406 -8.37 -11.04 9.12
N GLU A 407 -8.13 -10.06 9.99
CA GLU A 407 -7.66 -10.29 11.37
C GLU A 407 -8.61 -9.76 12.45
N GLY A 408 -9.75 -9.23 12.06
CA GLY A 408 -10.73 -8.68 12.99
C GLY A 408 -10.47 -7.24 13.39
N ILE A 409 -11.30 -6.78 14.31
CA ILE A 409 -11.36 -5.40 14.81
C ILE A 409 -11.08 -5.32 16.30
N ILE A 410 -10.54 -4.19 16.72
CA ILE A 410 -10.23 -3.83 18.11
C ILE A 410 -10.75 -2.43 18.43
N SER A 411 -10.67 -2.03 19.69
CA SER A 411 -10.93 -0.64 20.11
C SER A 411 -9.91 0.30 19.43
N GLY A 412 -10.42 1.30 18.72
CA GLY A 412 -9.62 2.24 17.95
C GLY A 412 -9.04 3.41 18.74
N GLY A 413 -8.54 4.41 18.02
CA GLY A 413 -8.04 5.65 18.59
C GLY A 413 -6.82 5.49 19.51
N GLY A 414 -6.01 4.46 19.30
CA GLY A 414 -4.84 4.15 20.13
C GLY A 414 -5.18 3.48 21.46
N SER A 415 -6.46 3.24 21.78
CA SER A 415 -6.90 2.66 23.06
C SER A 415 -6.41 1.22 23.23
N ALA A 416 -6.38 0.44 22.15
CA ALA A 416 -5.88 -0.93 22.18
C ALA A 416 -4.42 -1.02 22.64
N TYR A 417 -3.56 -0.08 22.26
CA TYR A 417 -2.17 -0.04 22.76
C TYR A 417 -2.10 0.22 24.26
N ILE A 418 -2.97 1.11 24.80
CA ILE A 418 -3.02 1.40 26.22
C ILE A 418 -3.49 0.16 27.00
N HIS A 419 -4.48 -0.57 26.50
CA HIS A 419 -4.91 -1.82 27.14
C HIS A 419 -3.88 -2.94 27.02
N ALA A 420 -3.18 -3.07 25.88
CA ALA A 420 -2.09 -4.01 25.69
C ALA A 420 -0.89 -3.71 26.61
N SER A 421 -0.67 -2.43 26.96
CA SER A 421 0.43 -2.01 27.83
C SER A 421 0.41 -2.68 29.20
N LYS A 422 -0.76 -3.13 29.68
CA LYS A 422 -0.89 -3.85 30.95
C LYS A 422 -0.21 -5.22 30.89
N ALA A 423 -0.45 -5.99 29.84
CA ALA A 423 0.22 -7.28 29.66
C ALA A 423 1.74 -7.11 29.48
N VAL A 424 2.18 -6.05 28.78
CA VAL A 424 3.60 -5.73 28.65
C VAL A 424 4.20 -5.36 29.99
N ALA A 425 3.52 -4.55 30.82
CA ALA A 425 3.99 -4.19 32.16
C ALA A 425 4.17 -5.41 33.07
N GLU A 426 3.24 -6.37 33.01
CA GLU A 426 3.34 -7.63 33.74
C GLU A 426 4.55 -8.47 33.27
N ALA A 427 4.74 -8.60 31.96
CA ALA A 427 5.86 -9.36 31.38
C ALA A 427 7.24 -8.73 31.67
N ILE A 428 7.32 -7.40 31.82
CA ILE A 428 8.56 -6.67 32.15
C ILE A 428 9.07 -7.04 33.55
N GLU A 429 8.23 -7.43 34.48
CA GLU A 429 8.66 -7.79 35.83
C GLU A 429 9.56 -9.03 35.85
N GLU A 430 9.46 -9.90 34.88
CA GLU A 430 10.31 -11.07 34.68
C GLU A 430 11.68 -10.77 34.07
N LEU A 431 11.90 -9.53 33.58
CA LEU A 431 13.12 -9.10 32.91
C LEU A 431 14.04 -8.32 33.86
N GLU A 432 15.35 -8.37 33.58
CA GLU A 432 16.38 -7.67 34.34
C GLU A 432 17.30 -6.81 33.48
N GLY A 433 17.98 -5.85 34.09
CA GLY A 433 19.01 -5.01 33.45
C GLY A 433 18.55 -4.27 32.20
N ASP A 434 19.39 -4.27 31.17
CA ASP A 434 19.13 -3.56 29.91
C ASP A 434 18.02 -4.22 29.08
N GLU A 435 17.71 -5.49 29.31
CA GLU A 435 16.57 -6.16 28.68
C GLU A 435 15.25 -5.58 29.23
N LYS A 436 15.17 -5.40 30.54
CA LYS A 436 14.03 -4.71 31.19
C LYS A 436 13.92 -3.27 30.69
N THR A 437 15.04 -2.60 30.53
CA THR A 437 15.08 -1.24 30.00
C THR A 437 14.55 -1.16 28.56
N GLY A 438 14.95 -2.08 27.69
CA GLY A 438 14.44 -2.18 26.33
C GLY A 438 12.93 -2.44 26.25
N ALA A 439 12.42 -3.29 27.12
CA ALA A 439 10.98 -3.54 27.22
C ALA A 439 10.21 -2.29 27.69
N LYS A 440 10.76 -1.50 28.60
CA LYS A 440 10.18 -0.22 29.05
C LYS A 440 10.13 0.83 27.93
N VAL A 441 11.09 0.84 26.99
CA VAL A 441 11.05 1.71 25.81
C VAL A 441 9.78 1.46 25.00
N VAL A 442 9.45 0.19 24.73
CA VAL A 442 8.22 -0.17 24.02
C VAL A 442 6.99 0.18 24.85
N LEU A 443 6.97 -0.18 26.13
CA LEU A 443 5.86 0.14 27.02
C LEU A 443 5.51 1.63 27.00
N LYS A 444 6.53 2.50 27.01
CA LYS A 444 6.33 3.95 26.94
C LYS A 444 5.85 4.39 25.56
N ALA A 445 6.38 3.80 24.49
CA ALA A 445 5.99 4.13 23.13
C ALA A 445 4.54 3.79 22.79
N LEU A 446 3.94 2.76 23.45
CA LEU A 446 2.53 2.40 23.29
C LEU A 446 1.56 3.54 23.65
N GLU A 447 2.02 4.52 24.42
CA GLU A 447 1.23 5.69 24.79
C GLU A 447 1.13 6.73 23.65
N ALA A 448 2.12 6.74 22.73
CA ALA A 448 2.31 7.82 21.77
C ALA A 448 1.13 8.04 20.81
N PRO A 449 0.46 7.02 20.26
CA PRO A 449 -0.69 7.25 19.37
C PRO A 449 -1.83 8.02 20.06
N LEU A 450 -2.30 7.54 21.21
CA LEU A 450 -3.37 8.23 21.96
C LEU A 450 -2.92 9.61 22.46
N PHE A 451 -1.65 9.75 22.86
CA PHE A 451 -1.10 11.04 23.24
C PHE A 451 -1.21 12.08 22.12
N HIS A 452 -0.79 11.72 20.91
CA HIS A 452 -0.83 12.67 19.79
C HIS A 452 -2.23 12.93 19.24
N ILE A 453 -3.13 11.92 19.27
CA ILE A 453 -4.55 12.13 18.97
C ILE A 453 -5.15 13.16 19.92
N SER A 454 -4.87 13.05 21.22
CA SER A 454 -5.32 13.99 22.23
C SER A 454 -4.69 15.37 22.08
N ALA A 455 -3.39 15.43 21.81
CA ALA A 455 -2.67 16.69 21.59
C ALA A 455 -3.17 17.46 20.36
N ASN A 456 -3.46 16.74 19.25
CA ASN A 456 -4.05 17.35 18.05
C ASN A 456 -5.47 17.86 18.31
N ALA A 457 -6.17 17.30 19.30
CA ALA A 457 -7.46 17.82 19.77
C ALA A 457 -7.33 19.00 20.74
N GLY A 458 -6.11 19.41 21.09
CA GLY A 458 -5.85 20.50 22.04
C GLY A 458 -5.99 20.10 23.51
N LEU A 459 -5.89 18.79 23.79
CA LEU A 459 -6.12 18.22 25.13
C LEU A 459 -4.83 17.66 25.73
N GLU A 460 -4.82 17.48 27.06
CA GLU A 460 -3.68 16.96 27.80
C GLU A 460 -3.65 15.42 27.70
N GLY A 461 -2.80 14.90 26.80
CA GLY A 461 -2.74 13.47 26.49
C GLY A 461 -2.39 12.56 27.67
N ALA A 462 -1.51 13.01 28.58
CA ALA A 462 -1.10 12.23 29.74
C ALA A 462 -2.27 11.93 30.70
N VAL A 463 -3.18 12.89 30.88
CA VAL A 463 -4.39 12.73 31.71
C VAL A 463 -5.33 11.71 31.07
N ILE A 464 -5.51 11.81 29.75
CA ILE A 464 -6.39 10.91 28.99
C ILE A 464 -5.87 9.48 29.03
N ILE A 465 -4.57 9.27 28.78
CA ILE A 465 -3.92 7.97 28.82
C ILE A 465 -4.12 7.28 30.19
N ASN A 466 -3.88 8.01 31.29
CA ASN A 466 -4.05 7.44 32.64
C ASN A 466 -5.49 6.99 32.88
N LYS A 467 -6.47 7.79 32.48
CA LYS A 467 -7.88 7.44 32.63
C LYS A 467 -8.31 6.24 31.77
N VAL A 468 -7.80 6.15 30.53
CA VAL A 468 -8.05 4.97 29.67
C VAL A 468 -7.39 3.72 30.26
N ARG A 469 -6.17 3.83 30.79
CA ARG A 469 -5.44 2.72 31.45
C ARG A 469 -6.19 2.12 32.65
N GLU A 470 -6.87 2.96 33.42
CA GLU A 470 -7.67 2.54 34.58
C GLU A 470 -9.07 2.03 34.17
N SER A 471 -9.49 2.26 32.94
CA SER A 471 -10.80 1.88 32.45
C SER A 471 -10.88 0.38 32.09
N LYS A 472 -12.10 -0.11 31.89
CA LYS A 472 -12.37 -1.45 31.37
C LYS A 472 -11.80 -1.60 29.96
N VAL A 473 -11.27 -2.77 29.62
CA VAL A 473 -10.82 -3.10 28.25
C VAL A 473 -11.95 -2.85 27.25
N GLY A 474 -11.63 -2.15 26.16
CA GLY A 474 -12.60 -1.69 25.16
C GLY A 474 -13.04 -0.23 25.37
N THR A 475 -12.88 0.34 26.55
CA THR A 475 -13.13 1.76 26.79
C THR A 475 -11.94 2.58 26.27
N GLY A 476 -12.24 3.65 25.55
CA GLY A 476 -11.24 4.60 25.04
C GLY A 476 -11.72 6.03 25.14
N PHE A 477 -10.99 6.92 24.51
CA PHE A 477 -11.30 8.34 24.45
C PHE A 477 -11.68 8.75 23.02
N ASP A 478 -12.91 9.16 22.83
CA ASP A 478 -13.35 9.79 21.58
C ASP A 478 -12.88 11.25 21.56
N ALA A 479 -11.85 11.53 20.78
CA ALA A 479 -11.27 12.86 20.67
C ALA A 479 -12.15 13.86 19.88
N LEU A 480 -13.15 13.38 19.15
CA LEU A 480 -14.11 14.22 18.44
C LEU A 480 -15.14 14.81 19.41
N THR A 481 -15.75 13.96 20.25
CA THR A 481 -16.78 14.35 21.22
C THR A 481 -16.22 14.66 22.62
N GLU A 482 -14.93 14.37 22.84
CA GLU A 482 -14.20 14.56 24.11
C GLU A 482 -14.77 13.73 25.26
N GLN A 483 -15.27 12.52 24.95
CA GLN A 483 -15.88 11.62 25.91
C GLN A 483 -15.15 10.28 26.02
N TYR A 484 -15.28 9.64 27.20
CA TYR A 484 -14.83 8.27 27.41
C TYR A 484 -15.97 7.32 27.11
N VAL A 485 -15.79 6.45 26.12
CA VAL A 485 -16.86 5.60 25.57
C VAL A 485 -16.37 4.17 25.36
N ASP A 486 -17.28 3.22 25.23
CA ASP A 486 -16.95 1.94 24.62
C ASP A 486 -16.70 2.19 23.12
N MET A 487 -15.44 1.95 22.72
CA MET A 487 -15.00 2.30 21.36
C MET A 487 -15.69 1.45 20.31
N VAL A 488 -15.93 0.17 20.59
CA VAL A 488 -16.57 -0.74 19.64
C VAL A 488 -18.06 -0.39 19.45
N GLU A 489 -18.78 -0.15 20.54
CA GLU A 489 -20.19 0.23 20.49
C GLU A 489 -20.38 1.58 19.76
N ASN A 490 -19.47 2.52 20.00
CA ASN A 490 -19.51 3.85 19.36
C ASN A 490 -18.91 3.87 17.93
N GLY A 491 -18.50 2.70 17.42
CA GLY A 491 -18.02 2.58 16.04
C GLY A 491 -16.59 3.09 15.80
N ILE A 492 -15.81 3.35 16.86
CA ILE A 492 -14.41 3.77 16.75
C ILE A 492 -13.54 2.51 16.76
N LEU A 493 -13.30 1.96 15.57
CA LEU A 493 -12.73 0.65 15.36
C LEU A 493 -11.42 0.75 14.56
N ASP A 494 -10.39 0.04 15.01
CA ASP A 494 -9.16 -0.15 14.24
C ASP A 494 -9.02 -1.62 13.82
N PRO A 495 -8.49 -1.93 12.62
CA PRO A 495 -8.15 -3.29 12.24
C PRO A 495 -6.99 -3.80 13.09
N ALA A 496 -7.10 -5.02 13.62
CA ALA A 496 -6.05 -5.63 14.43
C ALA A 496 -4.74 -5.79 13.62
N LYS A 497 -4.84 -6.14 12.33
CA LYS A 497 -3.71 -6.25 11.41
C LYS A 497 -2.95 -4.93 11.28
N VAL A 498 -3.64 -3.81 11.11
CA VAL A 498 -3.04 -2.47 11.01
C VAL A 498 -2.28 -2.13 12.28
N THR A 499 -2.94 -2.27 13.44
CA THR A 499 -2.38 -1.93 14.74
C THR A 499 -1.13 -2.76 15.07
N ARG A 500 -1.17 -4.09 14.88
CA ARG A 500 0.00 -4.93 15.15
C ARG A 500 1.15 -4.70 14.17
N SER A 501 0.85 -4.51 12.88
CA SER A 501 1.87 -4.28 11.86
C SER A 501 2.60 -2.96 12.09
N ALA A 502 1.87 -1.91 12.45
CA ALA A 502 2.45 -0.61 12.80
C ALA A 502 3.46 -0.75 13.96
N LEU A 503 3.10 -1.48 15.02
CA LEU A 503 3.97 -1.72 16.17
C LEU A 503 5.20 -2.56 15.81
N GLN A 504 5.03 -3.63 15.04
CA GLN A 504 6.12 -4.52 14.63
C GLN A 504 7.13 -3.80 13.73
N ASN A 505 6.66 -3.05 12.73
CA ASN A 505 7.51 -2.29 11.83
C ASN A 505 8.24 -1.14 12.55
N ALA A 506 7.55 -0.43 13.42
CA ALA A 506 8.15 0.59 14.27
C ALA A 506 9.28 0.02 15.14
N THR A 507 9.03 -1.11 15.83
CA THR A 507 10.04 -1.77 16.67
C THR A 507 11.23 -2.27 15.85
N SER A 508 10.98 -2.86 14.68
CA SER A 508 12.03 -3.40 13.82
C SER A 508 13.04 -2.32 13.43
N VAL A 509 12.57 -1.19 12.93
CA VAL A 509 13.45 -0.10 12.48
C VAL A 509 14.05 0.65 13.68
N ALA A 510 13.24 1.02 14.68
CA ALA A 510 13.73 1.74 15.86
C ALA A 510 14.81 0.94 16.60
N SER A 511 14.58 -0.36 16.84
CA SER A 511 15.56 -1.21 17.52
C SER A 511 16.85 -1.41 16.73
N THR A 512 16.78 -1.38 15.40
CA THR A 512 17.97 -1.45 14.54
C THR A 512 18.73 -0.13 14.56
N LEU A 513 18.03 1.00 14.45
CA LEU A 513 18.63 2.33 14.55
C LEU A 513 19.36 2.53 15.88
N LEU A 514 18.79 2.08 16.99
CA LEU A 514 19.40 2.17 18.31
C LEU A 514 20.71 1.37 18.46
N THR A 515 20.96 0.37 17.60
CA THR A 515 22.24 -0.37 17.59
C THR A 515 23.34 0.31 16.75
N THR A 516 23.04 1.45 16.12
CA THR A 516 23.99 2.17 15.25
C THR A 516 25.02 2.94 16.07
N GLU A 517 26.30 2.77 15.73
CA GLU A 517 27.43 3.47 16.36
C GLU A 517 28.13 4.44 15.42
N SER A 518 28.06 4.19 14.11
CA SER A 518 28.64 5.09 13.12
C SER A 518 27.73 5.26 11.90
N VAL A 519 27.80 6.43 11.29
CA VAL A 519 27.05 6.77 10.07
C VAL A 519 28.03 7.27 9.03
N VAL A 520 27.93 6.76 7.79
CA VAL A 520 28.83 7.04 6.69
C VAL A 520 28.05 7.69 5.55
N ALA A 521 28.40 8.91 5.16
CA ALA A 521 27.78 9.63 4.05
C ALA A 521 28.81 9.97 2.96
N ASP A 522 28.35 10.17 1.74
CA ASP A 522 29.15 10.75 0.67
C ASP A 522 29.39 12.23 0.95
N ILE A 523 30.62 12.74 0.70
CA ILE A 523 30.87 14.19 0.73
C ILE A 523 30.24 14.80 -0.52
N LYS A 524 29.45 15.89 -0.31
CA LYS A 524 28.86 16.65 -1.41
C LYS A 524 30.00 17.32 -2.19
N GLU A 525 30.24 16.92 -3.42
CA GLU A 525 31.13 17.65 -4.30
C GLU A 525 30.38 18.92 -4.75
N ASP A 526 30.92 20.09 -4.45
CA ASP A 526 30.44 21.32 -5.07
C ASP A 526 30.58 21.18 -6.59
N ALA A 527 29.50 21.40 -7.31
CA ALA A 527 29.54 21.40 -8.76
C ALA A 527 30.62 22.40 -9.20
N PRO A 528 31.57 22.01 -10.07
CA PRO A 528 32.61 22.93 -10.53
C PRO A 528 31.91 24.15 -11.09
N ALA A 529 32.27 25.36 -10.55
CA ALA A 529 31.76 26.63 -11.04
C ALA A 529 31.99 26.67 -12.54
N MET A 530 30.91 26.80 -13.34
CA MET A 530 31.08 27.02 -14.76
C MET A 530 32.00 28.22 -14.97
N PRO A 531 33.06 28.09 -15.76
CA PRO A 531 33.94 29.19 -16.04
C PRO A 531 33.09 30.35 -16.58
N ALA A 532 33.18 31.51 -15.91
CA ALA A 532 32.52 32.73 -16.33
C ALA A 532 32.91 32.97 -17.79
N GLY A 533 31.92 32.88 -18.68
CA GLY A 533 32.14 33.14 -20.10
C GLY A 533 32.82 34.50 -20.26
N ASN A 534 33.95 34.48 -20.91
CA ASN A 534 34.75 35.68 -21.20
C ASN A 534 33.90 36.63 -22.06
N PRO A 535 33.49 37.82 -21.58
CA PRO A 535 32.77 38.78 -22.39
C PRO A 535 33.78 39.63 -23.21
N GLY A 536 34.35 39.03 -24.23
CA GLY A 536 35.34 39.75 -25.01
C GLY A 536 35.78 39.04 -26.27
N MET A 537 34.92 38.99 -27.25
CA MET A 537 35.28 39.07 -28.67
C MET A 537 34.04 39.52 -29.46
N GLY A 538 33.75 40.79 -29.32
CA GLY A 538 32.94 41.48 -30.28
C GLY A 538 33.84 41.99 -31.40
N MET A 539 33.39 41.82 -32.62
CA MET A 539 33.66 42.57 -33.85
C MET A 539 35.13 42.77 -34.27
N MET A 540 35.52 42.05 -35.30
CA MET A 540 35.98 42.65 -36.56
C MET A 540 35.56 41.77 -37.72
#